data_a0b78bbe1f4501da65f5d1ab88473e4b
#
_entry.id   a0b78bbe1f4501da65f5d1ab88473e4b
#
_cell.length_a   1.000
_cell.length_b   1.000
_cell.length_c   1.000
_cell.angle_alpha   90.00
_cell.angle_beta   90.00
_cell.angle_gamma   90.00
#
_symmetry.space_group_name_H-M   'P 1'
#
loop_
_entity.id
_entity.type
_entity.pdbx_description
1 polymer ?
#
loop_
_entity_poly.entity_id
_entity_poly.type
_entity_poly.pdbx_seq_one_letter_code
_entity_poly.pdbx_strand_id
1 'polypeptide(L)'
;MPEVAPVLMVFAEGALVEAELVGGGLGCPSCAGVLAPWGFARERSIRLRGDATVSLCPRRSKCRACSCTHVLLPDLCLLRRQYEAAVIGAAIEARAAGSCGYRRIAAELGVPVRTVRRWLGRFAGNAGAIRAHFTRWAFALDPELAPILPAGSLFDDALEAIGVAARAWVVRFSSRAVWSLVAFLSGGLLLATRGDLFPSVP
;
A
#
# COMPACT_ATOMS: atom_id res chain seq x y z
N MET A 1 -5.22 -22.66 -13.90
CA MET A 1 -4.78 -21.28 -13.73
C MET A 1 -3.73 -21.27 -12.63
N PRO A 2 -2.50 -20.79 -12.82
CA PRO A 2 -1.57 -20.69 -11.72
C PRO A 2 -2.17 -19.72 -10.70
N GLU A 3 -2.47 -20.23 -9.52
CA GLU A 3 -2.92 -19.46 -8.39
C GLU A 3 -1.83 -18.46 -8.03
N VAL A 4 -2.11 -17.18 -8.21
CA VAL A 4 -1.15 -16.13 -7.85
C VAL A 4 -0.99 -16.19 -6.34
N ALA A 5 0.19 -16.55 -5.88
CA ALA A 5 0.51 -16.61 -4.45
C ALA A 5 0.02 -15.31 -3.77
N PRO A 6 -0.81 -15.40 -2.73
CA PRO A 6 -1.33 -14.23 -2.05
C PRO A 6 -0.17 -13.39 -1.50
N VAL A 7 -0.30 -12.08 -1.62
CA VAL A 7 0.70 -11.12 -1.17
C VAL A 7 0.37 -10.69 0.24
N LEU A 8 1.37 -10.69 1.12
CA LEU A 8 1.32 -10.12 2.45
C LEU A 8 2.22 -8.89 2.49
N MET A 9 1.68 -7.76 2.91
CA MET A 9 2.48 -6.55 3.08
C MET A 9 3.28 -6.64 4.39
N VAL A 10 4.55 -6.24 4.30
CA VAL A 10 5.46 -6.14 5.45
C VAL A 10 6.16 -4.79 5.44
N PHE A 11 6.63 -4.33 6.59
CA PHE A 11 7.46 -3.14 6.64
C PHE A 11 8.83 -3.40 6.00
N ALA A 12 9.44 -2.35 5.42
CA ALA A 12 10.61 -2.50 4.55
C ALA A 12 11.91 -2.95 5.24
N GLU A 13 11.92 -3.08 6.56
CA GLU A 13 13.08 -3.48 7.35
C GLU A 13 13.32 -4.99 7.24
N GLY A 14 14.07 -5.40 6.22
CA GLY A 14 14.27 -6.82 5.89
C GLY A 14 14.80 -7.68 7.04
N ALA A 15 15.63 -7.14 7.94
CA ALA A 15 16.13 -7.85 9.11
C ALA A 15 14.99 -8.16 10.12
N LEU A 16 14.04 -7.25 10.31
CA LEU A 16 12.87 -7.48 11.17
C LEU A 16 11.93 -8.51 10.56
N VAL A 17 11.68 -8.45 9.26
CA VAL A 17 10.86 -9.45 8.55
C VAL A 17 11.45 -10.85 8.69
N GLU A 18 12.78 -10.99 8.56
CA GLU A 18 13.44 -12.27 8.72
C GLU A 18 13.36 -12.78 10.17
N ALA A 19 13.56 -11.89 11.15
CA ALA A 19 13.42 -12.22 12.56
C ALA A 19 11.99 -12.69 12.89
N GLU A 20 10.96 -12.00 12.40
CA GLU A 20 9.56 -12.38 12.57
C GLU A 20 9.21 -13.71 11.88
N LEU A 21 9.75 -13.95 10.67
CA LEU A 21 9.57 -15.24 9.99
C LEU A 21 10.21 -16.41 10.75
N VAL A 22 11.43 -16.23 11.26
CA VAL A 22 12.15 -17.26 12.02
C VAL A 22 11.48 -17.46 13.38
N GLY A 23 11.08 -16.36 14.04
CA GLY A 23 10.42 -16.37 15.35
C GLY A 23 8.95 -16.81 15.31
N GLY A 24 8.35 -16.96 14.10
CA GLY A 24 6.93 -17.34 13.97
C GLY A 24 5.95 -16.21 14.26
N GLY A 25 6.38 -14.95 14.22
CA GLY A 25 5.55 -13.77 14.47
C GLY A 25 4.60 -13.43 13.31
N LEU A 26 4.82 -13.97 12.11
CA LEU A 26 3.95 -13.72 10.96
C LEU A 26 2.87 -14.79 10.81
N GLY A 27 1.59 -14.34 10.80
CA GLY A 27 0.43 -15.19 10.59
C GLY A 27 0.02 -15.33 9.11
N CYS A 28 -0.49 -16.49 8.76
CA CYS A 28 -1.04 -16.75 7.43
C CYS A 28 -2.38 -16.02 7.24
N PRO A 29 -2.55 -15.20 6.20
CA PRO A 29 -3.83 -14.51 5.93
C PRO A 29 -5.00 -15.46 5.66
N SER A 30 -4.72 -16.71 5.26
CA SER A 30 -5.77 -17.68 4.89
C SER A 30 -6.26 -18.52 6.07
N CYS A 31 -5.41 -18.79 7.09
CA CYS A 31 -5.76 -19.73 8.18
C CYS A 31 -5.17 -19.34 9.54
N ALA A 32 -4.57 -18.17 9.65
CA ALA A 32 -3.86 -17.67 10.85
C ALA A 32 -2.69 -18.55 11.34
N GLY A 33 -2.36 -19.65 10.64
CA GLY A 33 -1.21 -20.51 10.98
C GLY A 33 0.13 -19.78 10.77
N VAL A 34 1.19 -20.26 11.42
CA VAL A 34 2.51 -19.64 11.38
C VAL A 34 3.15 -19.74 9.99
N LEU A 35 3.68 -18.62 9.51
CA LEU A 35 4.49 -18.56 8.29
C LEU A 35 5.95 -18.89 8.59
N ALA A 36 6.57 -19.68 7.71
CA ALA A 36 7.98 -20.03 7.76
C ALA A 36 8.73 -19.54 6.50
N PRO A 37 10.04 -19.31 6.58
CA PRO A 37 10.86 -18.96 5.42
C PRO A 37 10.76 -19.97 4.27
N TRP A 38 10.57 -19.47 3.02
CA TRP A 38 10.40 -20.34 1.84
C TRP A 38 11.23 -19.87 0.61
N GLY A 39 12.26 -19.10 0.80
CA GLY A 39 13.10 -18.56 -0.29
C GLY A 39 12.70 -17.14 -0.69
N PHE A 40 12.93 -16.79 -1.95
CA PHE A 40 12.74 -15.44 -2.47
C PHE A 40 11.89 -15.45 -3.73
N ALA A 41 11.17 -14.36 -3.98
CA ALA A 41 10.49 -14.13 -5.24
C ALA A 41 11.48 -13.59 -6.29
N ARG A 42 11.03 -13.50 -7.54
CA ARG A 42 11.83 -12.92 -8.60
C ARG A 42 12.21 -11.48 -8.27
N GLU A 43 13.47 -11.16 -8.48
CA GLU A 43 14.00 -9.81 -8.39
C GLU A 43 13.24 -8.86 -9.31
N ARG A 44 13.02 -7.64 -8.85
CA ARG A 44 12.39 -6.56 -9.60
C ARG A 44 13.02 -5.21 -9.26
N SER A 45 13.07 -4.34 -10.25
CA SER A 45 13.52 -2.95 -10.07
C SER A 45 12.33 -2.06 -9.73
N ILE A 46 12.48 -1.26 -8.67
CA ILE A 46 11.50 -0.25 -8.24
C ILE A 46 12.10 1.12 -8.49
N ARG A 47 11.38 1.95 -9.21
CA ARG A 47 11.77 3.33 -9.53
C ARG A 47 11.40 4.26 -8.37
N LEU A 48 12.40 4.92 -7.84
CA LEU A 48 12.27 5.95 -6.81
C LEU A 48 12.12 7.33 -7.46
N ARG A 49 12.03 8.36 -6.65
CA ARG A 49 12.03 9.74 -7.11
C ARG A 49 13.41 10.11 -7.70
N GLY A 50 13.44 10.91 -8.79
CA GLY A 50 14.67 11.41 -9.38
C GLY A 50 15.49 10.35 -10.13
N ASP A 51 14.85 9.48 -10.89
CA ASP A 51 15.45 8.42 -11.73
C ASP A 51 16.26 7.34 -10.98
N ALA A 52 16.34 7.41 -9.66
CA ALA A 52 16.95 6.37 -8.86
C ALA A 52 16.12 5.08 -8.93
N THR A 53 16.80 3.95 -8.83
CA THR A 53 16.17 2.62 -8.78
C THR A 53 16.75 1.80 -7.64
N VAL A 54 15.91 0.98 -7.03
CA VAL A 54 16.33 -0.02 -6.06
C VAL A 54 15.95 -1.41 -6.57
N SER A 55 16.88 -2.35 -6.44
CA SER A 55 16.59 -3.76 -6.70
C SER A 55 15.92 -4.37 -5.47
N LEU A 56 14.82 -5.05 -5.70
CA LEU A 56 14.02 -5.68 -4.66
C LEU A 56 13.85 -7.16 -4.97
N CYS A 57 14.26 -8.01 -4.03
CA CYS A 57 14.04 -9.45 -4.05
C CYS A 57 13.10 -9.83 -2.89
N PRO A 58 11.77 -9.81 -3.09
CA PRO A 58 10.83 -10.02 -1.98
C PRO A 58 10.99 -11.41 -1.36
N ARG A 59 10.93 -11.47 -0.04
CA ARG A 59 10.94 -12.73 0.70
C ARG A 59 9.67 -13.53 0.41
N ARG A 60 9.79 -14.84 0.34
CA ARG A 60 8.63 -15.75 0.31
C ARG A 60 8.51 -16.49 1.62
N SER A 61 7.29 -16.77 2.00
CA SER A 61 6.96 -17.60 3.14
C SER A 61 6.00 -18.73 2.75
N LYS A 62 5.97 -19.79 3.54
CA LYS A 62 5.01 -20.89 3.43
C LYS A 62 4.35 -21.13 4.77
N CYS A 63 3.03 -21.26 4.76
CA CYS A 63 2.27 -21.59 5.97
C CYS A 63 2.53 -23.05 6.38
N ARG A 64 2.83 -23.25 7.66
CA ARG A 64 3.04 -24.60 8.23
C ARG A 64 1.75 -25.40 8.33
N ALA A 65 0.59 -24.73 8.47
CA ALA A 65 -0.71 -25.39 8.62
C ALA A 65 -1.38 -25.71 7.28
N CYS A 66 -1.61 -24.69 6.41
CA CYS A 66 -2.34 -24.89 5.16
C CYS A 66 -1.45 -25.04 3.91
N SER A 67 -0.13 -24.97 4.07
CA SER A 67 0.86 -25.03 2.98
C SER A 67 0.78 -23.93 1.92
N CYS A 68 -0.11 -22.94 2.04
CA CYS A 68 -0.17 -21.78 1.16
C CYS A 68 1.15 -21.01 1.19
N THR A 69 1.60 -20.55 0.03
CA THR A 69 2.79 -19.71 -0.08
C THR A 69 2.41 -18.25 -0.27
N HIS A 70 3.17 -17.34 0.35
CA HIS A 70 2.94 -15.91 0.28
C HIS A 70 4.21 -15.19 -0.17
N VAL A 71 4.04 -14.10 -0.92
CA VAL A 71 5.12 -13.15 -1.20
C VAL A 71 5.01 -12.01 -0.20
N LEU A 72 6.07 -11.77 0.56
CA LEU A 72 6.17 -10.66 1.50
C LEU A 72 6.61 -9.42 0.74
N LEU A 73 5.68 -8.51 0.48
CA LEU A 73 5.93 -7.31 -0.29
C LEU A 73 6.20 -6.14 0.66
N PRO A 74 7.38 -5.49 0.56
CA PRO A 74 7.67 -4.31 1.38
C PRO A 74 6.71 -3.16 1.12
N ASP A 75 6.40 -2.40 2.16
CA ASP A 75 5.49 -1.24 2.18
C ASP A 75 5.91 -0.07 1.28
N LEU A 76 7.13 -0.09 0.78
CA LEU A 76 7.56 0.86 -0.26
C LEU A 76 6.90 0.60 -1.62
N CYS A 77 6.23 -0.56 -1.80
CA CYS A 77 5.67 -0.99 -3.08
C CYS A 77 4.14 -1.07 -3.05
N LEU A 78 3.50 -0.72 -4.16
CA LEU A 78 2.13 -1.16 -4.46
C LEU A 78 2.16 -2.39 -5.38
N LEU A 79 1.17 -3.26 -5.22
CA LEU A 79 1.08 -4.51 -5.99
C LEU A 79 1.08 -4.24 -7.50
N ARG A 80 1.97 -4.95 -8.22
CA ARG A 80 2.14 -4.82 -9.69
C ARG A 80 2.50 -3.40 -10.15
N ARG A 81 3.15 -2.60 -9.31
CA ARG A 81 3.69 -1.28 -9.68
C ARG A 81 5.22 -1.34 -9.66
N GLN A 82 5.83 -0.58 -10.59
CA GLN A 82 7.28 -0.45 -10.73
C GLN A 82 7.80 0.85 -10.12
N TYR A 83 6.92 1.64 -9.53
CA TYR A 83 7.27 2.89 -8.85
C TYR A 83 6.99 2.75 -7.38
N GLU A 84 7.83 3.38 -6.59
CA GLU A 84 7.65 3.50 -5.15
C GLU A 84 6.27 4.09 -4.80
N ALA A 85 5.69 3.65 -3.70
CA ALA A 85 4.40 4.14 -3.22
C ALA A 85 4.43 5.66 -2.99
N ALA A 86 5.56 6.20 -2.51
CA ALA A 86 5.75 7.63 -2.29
C ALA A 86 5.71 8.44 -3.60
N VAL A 87 6.28 7.94 -4.70
CA VAL A 87 6.21 8.60 -6.02
C VAL A 87 4.78 8.64 -6.54
N ILE A 88 4.04 7.53 -6.38
CA ILE A 88 2.63 7.44 -6.76
C ILE A 88 1.81 8.40 -5.89
N GLY A 89 2.08 8.44 -4.60
CA GLY A 89 1.43 9.31 -3.64
C GLY A 89 1.63 10.79 -3.95
N ALA A 90 2.86 11.18 -4.25
CA ALA A 90 3.15 12.56 -4.66
C ALA A 90 2.35 12.99 -5.90
N ALA A 91 2.09 12.08 -6.86
CA ALA A 91 1.22 12.39 -7.99
C ALA A 91 -0.25 12.62 -7.57
N ILE A 92 -0.75 11.85 -6.59
CA ILE A 92 -2.11 11.96 -6.05
C ILE A 92 -2.24 13.30 -5.28
N GLU A 93 -1.30 13.61 -4.40
CA GLU A 93 -1.26 14.87 -3.64
C GLU A 93 -1.17 16.10 -4.55
N ALA A 94 -0.29 16.09 -5.55
CA ALA A 94 -0.16 17.17 -6.52
C ALA A 94 -1.45 17.40 -7.31
N ARG A 95 -2.23 16.34 -7.56
CA ARG A 95 -3.54 16.43 -8.22
C ARG A 95 -4.59 17.04 -7.30
N ALA A 96 -4.64 16.63 -6.04
CA ALA A 96 -5.58 17.14 -5.03
C ALA A 96 -5.33 18.64 -4.73
N ALA A 97 -4.07 19.04 -4.66
CA ALA A 97 -3.70 20.45 -4.49
C ALA A 97 -4.18 21.36 -5.63
N GLY A 98 -4.77 20.83 -6.69
CA GLY A 98 -5.36 21.60 -7.79
C GLY A 98 -4.39 22.38 -8.66
N SER A 99 -3.09 22.37 -8.31
CA SER A 99 -2.08 23.28 -8.86
C SER A 99 -1.56 22.91 -10.24
N CYS A 100 -1.74 21.67 -10.70
CA CYS A 100 -1.11 21.24 -11.95
C CYS A 100 -1.87 20.16 -12.74
N GLY A 101 -1.77 20.27 -14.07
CA GLY A 101 -2.21 19.23 -15.00
C GLY A 101 -1.24 18.04 -15.06
N TYR A 102 -1.70 16.92 -15.62
CA TYR A 102 -0.93 15.67 -15.73
C TYR A 102 0.49 15.83 -16.30
N ARG A 103 0.68 16.75 -17.26
CA ARG A 103 1.99 16.98 -17.90
C ARG A 103 3.00 17.56 -16.91
N ARG A 104 2.57 18.52 -16.08
CA ARG A 104 3.42 19.14 -15.07
C ARG A 104 3.76 18.16 -13.97
N ILE A 105 2.79 17.43 -13.42
CA ILE A 105 3.02 16.38 -12.43
C ILE A 105 4.02 15.35 -12.99
N ALA A 106 3.85 14.93 -14.23
CA ALA A 106 4.74 13.97 -14.89
C ALA A 106 6.19 14.50 -14.99
N ALA A 107 6.36 15.77 -15.37
CA ALA A 107 7.67 16.41 -15.47
C ALA A 107 8.35 16.54 -14.09
N GLU A 108 7.62 16.96 -13.07
CA GLU A 108 8.14 17.15 -11.71
C GLU A 108 8.58 15.82 -11.05
N LEU A 109 7.92 14.71 -11.43
CA LEU A 109 8.22 13.37 -10.87
C LEU A 109 9.16 12.53 -11.75
N GLY A 110 9.53 13.00 -12.95
CA GLY A 110 10.30 12.19 -13.91
C GLY A 110 9.53 10.96 -14.43
N VAL A 111 8.19 11.02 -14.50
CA VAL A 111 7.33 9.89 -14.83
C VAL A 111 6.60 10.13 -16.14
N PRO A 112 6.45 9.13 -17.04
CA PRO A 112 5.68 9.31 -18.26
C PRO A 112 4.24 9.77 -18.00
N VAL A 113 3.75 10.75 -18.75
CA VAL A 113 2.40 11.34 -18.62
C VAL A 113 1.30 10.27 -18.63
N ARG A 114 1.43 9.26 -19.48
CA ARG A 114 0.50 8.12 -19.56
C ARG A 114 0.42 7.34 -18.25
N THR A 115 1.54 7.22 -17.56
CA THR A 115 1.62 6.51 -16.27
C THR A 115 0.91 7.31 -15.17
N VAL A 116 1.16 8.62 -15.10
CA VAL A 116 0.47 9.52 -14.15
C VAL A 116 -1.03 9.50 -14.40
N ARG A 117 -1.49 9.65 -15.65
CA ARG A 117 -2.92 9.56 -15.99
C ARG A 117 -3.56 8.25 -15.52
N ARG A 118 -2.84 7.13 -15.69
CA ARG A 118 -3.33 5.82 -15.28
C ARG A 118 -3.43 5.68 -13.76
N TRP A 119 -2.48 6.22 -13.00
CA TRP A 119 -2.54 6.21 -11.55
C TRP A 119 -3.71 7.03 -11.02
N LEU A 120 -3.80 8.27 -11.48
CA LEU A 120 -4.85 9.20 -11.04
C LEU A 120 -6.25 8.74 -11.47
N GLY A 121 -6.39 8.19 -12.68
CA GLY A 121 -7.65 7.60 -13.12
C GLY A 121 -8.07 6.38 -12.29
N ARG A 122 -7.12 5.52 -11.87
CA ARG A 122 -7.42 4.38 -10.99
C ARG A 122 -7.74 4.82 -9.57
N PHE A 123 -7.01 5.78 -9.03
CA PHE A 123 -7.32 6.33 -7.72
C PHE A 123 -8.72 6.97 -7.72
N ALA A 124 -9.04 7.79 -8.71
CA ALA A 124 -10.37 8.39 -8.84
C ALA A 124 -11.48 7.33 -9.00
N GLY A 125 -11.25 6.30 -9.82
CA GLY A 125 -12.21 5.20 -9.99
C GLY A 125 -12.43 4.36 -8.74
N ASN A 126 -11.44 4.31 -7.83
CA ASN A 126 -11.51 3.57 -6.56
C ASN A 126 -11.81 4.47 -5.36
N ALA A 127 -12.00 5.78 -5.54
CA ALA A 127 -12.04 6.76 -4.46
C ALA A 127 -13.07 6.43 -3.37
N GLY A 128 -14.27 5.99 -3.74
CA GLY A 128 -15.29 5.57 -2.77
C GLY A 128 -14.85 4.36 -1.93
N ALA A 129 -14.26 3.34 -2.55
CA ALA A 129 -13.75 2.16 -1.85
C ALA A 129 -12.54 2.50 -0.97
N ILE A 130 -11.64 3.36 -1.44
CA ILE A 130 -10.50 3.87 -0.68
C ILE A 130 -10.98 4.63 0.55
N ARG A 131 -11.90 5.58 0.38
CA ARG A 131 -12.52 6.32 1.49
C ARG A 131 -13.08 5.37 2.54
N ALA A 132 -13.95 4.44 2.13
CA ALA A 132 -14.58 3.49 3.05
C ALA A 132 -13.55 2.62 3.80
N HIS A 133 -12.50 2.15 3.10
CA HIS A 133 -11.45 1.33 3.69
C HIS A 133 -10.64 2.11 4.74
N PHE A 134 -10.14 3.28 4.39
CA PHE A 134 -9.33 4.09 5.31
C PHE A 134 -10.14 4.72 6.44
N THR A 135 -11.43 5.00 6.23
CA THR A 135 -12.35 5.37 7.32
C THR A 135 -12.47 4.24 8.35
N ARG A 136 -12.63 2.98 7.91
CA ARG A 136 -12.65 1.83 8.83
C ARG A 136 -11.34 1.71 9.61
N TRP A 137 -10.18 1.87 8.95
CA TRP A 137 -8.89 1.88 9.64
C TRP A 137 -8.78 3.01 10.66
N ALA A 138 -9.22 4.22 10.32
CA ALA A 138 -9.21 5.36 11.23
C ALA A 138 -9.97 5.05 12.52
N PHE A 139 -11.20 4.53 12.43
CA PHE A 139 -12.01 4.16 13.58
C PHE A 139 -11.50 2.92 14.34
N ALA A 140 -10.90 1.95 13.66
CA ALA A 140 -10.26 0.82 14.32
C ALA A 140 -9.03 1.23 15.15
N LEU A 141 -8.33 2.28 14.70
CA LEU A 141 -7.16 2.83 15.39
C LEU A 141 -7.54 3.81 16.49
N ASP A 142 -8.60 4.58 16.28
CA ASP A 142 -9.13 5.59 17.21
C ASP A 142 -10.67 5.52 17.24
N PRO A 143 -11.26 4.74 18.17
CA PRO A 143 -12.71 4.60 18.29
C PRO A 143 -13.44 5.90 18.67
N GLU A 144 -12.75 6.86 19.31
CA GLU A 144 -13.30 8.16 19.72
C GLU A 144 -13.21 9.22 18.60
N LEU A 145 -12.75 8.83 17.43
CA LEU A 145 -12.58 9.74 16.31
C LEU A 145 -13.92 10.41 15.91
N ALA A 146 -13.89 11.72 15.74
CA ALA A 146 -15.02 12.45 15.16
C ALA A 146 -15.28 12.01 13.71
N PRO A 147 -16.53 12.06 13.22
CA PRO A 147 -16.86 11.74 11.84
C PRO A 147 -16.01 12.50 10.83
N ILE A 148 -15.46 11.80 9.83
CA ILE A 148 -14.68 12.40 8.76
C ILE A 148 -15.64 13.14 7.80
N LEU A 149 -15.54 14.46 7.79
CA LEU A 149 -16.39 15.30 6.95
C LEU A 149 -15.97 15.21 5.47
N PRO A 150 -16.94 15.42 4.54
CA PRO A 150 -16.62 15.52 3.10
C PRO A 150 -15.66 16.66 2.79
N ALA A 151 -14.66 16.39 1.93
CA ALA A 151 -13.63 17.36 1.51
C ALA A 151 -13.91 18.00 0.13
N GLY A 152 -15.12 17.79 -0.43
CA GLY A 152 -15.57 18.44 -1.65
C GLY A 152 -15.70 17.53 -2.87
N SER A 153 -14.86 16.52 -3.02
CA SER A 153 -14.98 15.49 -4.05
C SER A 153 -14.66 14.10 -3.49
N LEU A 154 -15.13 13.04 -4.17
CA LEU A 154 -14.76 11.67 -3.77
C LEU A 154 -13.25 11.44 -3.76
N PHE A 155 -12.50 12.12 -4.64
CA PHE A 155 -11.05 12.04 -4.70
C PHE A 155 -10.42 12.64 -3.44
N ASP A 156 -10.88 13.82 -3.04
CA ASP A 156 -10.39 14.54 -1.86
C ASP A 156 -10.85 13.86 -0.58
N ASP A 157 -12.07 13.35 -0.54
CA ASP A 157 -12.60 12.52 0.55
C ASP A 157 -11.75 11.27 0.81
N ALA A 158 -11.30 10.61 -0.27
CA ALA A 158 -10.43 9.45 -0.16
C ALA A 158 -9.05 9.82 0.41
N LEU A 159 -8.51 10.96 -0.02
CA LEU A 159 -7.23 11.45 0.47
C LEU A 159 -7.33 11.92 1.93
N GLU A 160 -8.41 12.57 2.32
CA GLU A 160 -8.65 12.95 3.72
C GLU A 160 -8.76 11.71 4.62
N ALA A 161 -9.51 10.68 4.21
CA ALA A 161 -9.61 9.44 4.97
C ALA A 161 -8.24 8.75 5.15
N ILE A 162 -7.39 8.77 4.12
CA ILE A 162 -5.99 8.32 4.21
C ILE A 162 -5.23 9.13 5.26
N GLY A 163 -5.34 10.46 5.22
CA GLY A 163 -4.67 11.36 6.17
C GLY A 163 -5.09 11.12 7.61
N VAL A 164 -6.42 10.93 7.84
CA VAL A 164 -6.96 10.63 9.17
C VAL A 164 -6.45 9.30 9.70
N ALA A 165 -6.49 8.23 8.88
CA ALA A 165 -5.98 6.91 9.28
C ALA A 165 -4.47 6.96 9.57
N ALA A 166 -3.70 7.73 8.78
CA ALA A 166 -2.27 7.88 9.03
C ALA A 166 -1.98 8.62 10.34
N ARG A 167 -2.74 9.67 10.66
CA ARG A 167 -2.63 10.37 11.95
C ARG A 167 -2.98 9.45 13.13
N ALA A 168 -4.08 8.71 13.04
CA ALA A 168 -4.50 7.75 14.07
C ALA A 168 -3.43 6.65 14.28
N TRP A 169 -2.78 6.20 13.20
CA TRP A 169 -1.66 5.26 13.30
C TRP A 169 -0.49 5.82 14.10
N VAL A 170 -0.06 7.06 13.79
CA VAL A 170 1.08 7.71 14.46
C VAL A 170 0.83 7.87 15.96
N VAL A 171 -0.39 8.19 16.36
CA VAL A 171 -0.78 8.30 17.78
C VAL A 171 -0.67 6.95 18.49
N ARG A 172 -1.07 5.86 17.83
CA ARG A 172 -1.15 4.53 18.46
C ARG A 172 0.17 3.74 18.41
N PHE A 173 1.00 3.93 17.37
CA PHE A 173 2.21 3.13 17.16
C PHE A 173 3.46 4.02 17.05
N SER A 174 3.84 4.37 15.84
CA SER A 174 5.05 5.13 15.55
C SER A 174 4.91 5.92 14.26
N SER A 175 5.74 6.95 14.10
CA SER A 175 5.79 7.73 12.86
C SER A 175 6.28 6.86 11.70
N ARG A 176 5.53 6.91 10.59
CA ARG A 176 5.88 6.28 9.30
C ARG A 176 5.52 7.18 8.15
N ALA A 177 6.22 7.02 7.02
CA ALA A 177 5.86 7.72 5.80
C ALA A 177 4.42 7.35 5.38
N VAL A 178 3.61 8.36 5.10
CA VAL A 178 2.17 8.17 4.81
C VAL A 178 1.95 7.13 3.70
N TRP A 179 2.69 7.21 2.62
CA TRP A 179 2.49 6.31 1.47
C TRP A 179 3.00 4.89 1.69
N SER A 180 4.01 4.69 2.55
CA SER A 180 4.36 3.36 3.06
C SER A 180 3.22 2.76 3.88
N LEU A 181 2.64 3.57 4.76
CA LEU A 181 1.49 3.15 5.55
C LEU A 181 0.27 2.85 4.67
N VAL A 182 0.01 3.67 3.65
CA VAL A 182 -1.06 3.42 2.66
C VAL A 182 -0.84 2.10 1.92
N ALA A 183 0.40 1.82 1.50
CA ALA A 183 0.71 0.54 0.85
C ALA A 183 0.46 -0.63 1.81
N PHE A 184 0.90 -0.53 3.06
CA PHE A 184 0.70 -1.54 4.08
C PHE A 184 -0.78 -1.78 4.38
N LEU A 185 -1.53 -0.76 4.76
CA LEU A 185 -2.93 -0.86 5.15
C LEU A 185 -3.86 -1.28 4.01
N SER A 186 -3.53 -0.91 2.77
CA SER A 186 -4.29 -1.34 1.58
C SER A 186 -3.93 -2.73 1.07
N GLY A 187 -3.00 -3.45 1.71
CA GLY A 187 -2.48 -4.71 1.16
C GLY A 187 -1.75 -4.52 -0.19
N GLY A 188 -1.23 -3.32 -0.48
CA GLY A 188 -0.66 -2.96 -1.77
C GLY A 188 -1.68 -2.73 -2.88
N LEU A 189 -2.97 -2.79 -2.60
CA LEU A 189 -4.07 -2.83 -3.59
C LEU A 189 -4.65 -1.46 -3.96
N LEU A 190 -4.10 -0.36 -3.46
CA LEU A 190 -4.61 1.01 -3.67
C LEU A 190 -5.03 1.31 -5.12
N LEU A 191 -4.27 0.84 -6.10
CA LEU A 191 -4.51 1.04 -7.53
C LEU A 191 -4.93 -0.24 -8.27
N ALA A 192 -5.56 -1.19 -7.59
CA ALA A 192 -6.08 -2.40 -8.22
C ALA A 192 -7.28 -2.12 -9.13
N THR A 193 -7.68 -3.09 -9.96
CA THR A 193 -8.67 -2.88 -11.04
C THR A 193 -10.03 -3.53 -10.80
N ARG A 194 -10.29 -4.11 -9.62
CA ARG A 194 -11.55 -4.84 -9.32
C ARG A 194 -12.10 -4.49 -7.94
N GLY A 195 -13.43 -4.61 -7.79
CA GLY A 195 -14.26 -4.07 -6.73
C GLY A 195 -14.05 -4.58 -5.28
N ASP A 196 -13.61 -5.82 -5.05
CA ASP A 196 -13.29 -6.29 -3.69
C ASP A 196 -11.79 -6.12 -3.45
N LEU A 197 -11.43 -4.87 -3.15
CA LEU A 197 -10.06 -4.41 -3.34
C LEU A 197 -9.19 -4.52 -2.10
N PHE A 198 -9.77 -4.42 -0.92
CA PHE A 198 -8.98 -4.22 0.27
C PHE A 198 -9.10 -5.36 1.27
N PRO A 199 -8.03 -5.68 2.01
CA PRO A 199 -8.08 -6.64 3.09
C PRO A 199 -9.10 -6.19 4.15
N SER A 200 -9.62 -7.15 4.91
CA SER A 200 -10.48 -6.84 6.06
C SER A 200 -9.71 -5.99 7.06
N VAL A 201 -10.36 -4.99 7.62
CA VAL A 201 -9.84 -4.22 8.75
C VAL A 201 -10.11 -5.03 10.02
N PRO A 202 -9.14 -5.17 10.95
CA PRO A 202 -9.29 -5.91 12.19
C PRO A 202 -10.46 -5.43 13.03
#